data_438628bfb6aa5ff82f9d2d612eb2ac14
#
_entry.id   438628bfb6aa5ff82f9d2d612eb2ac14
#
_cell.length_a   1.000
_cell.length_b   1.000
_cell.length_c   1.000
_cell.angle_alpha   90.00
_cell.angle_beta   90.00
_cell.angle_gamma   90.00
#
_symmetry.space_group_name_H-M   'P 1'
#
loop_
_entity.id
_entity.type
_entity.pdbx_description
1 polymer ?
#
loop_
_entity_poly.entity_id
_entity_poly.type
_entity_poly.pdbx_seq_one_letter_code
_entity_poly.pdbx_strand_id
1 'polypeptide(L)'
;MKIGDIVFYPMHGAGIIDGIENTEVAGIEKSYYILKLPIGNLKLMLPIDRIDQLGLRDVIDKTKLEEVETVLRSKPEHAQGSWNKRFQAILDRMKSGDILDVAAVASNLSMQYRSRKISSGEKRLMDLSRQILISELVYVCEKSPEEVTGWIDNIMCKNK
;
A
#
# COMPACT_ATOMS: atom_id res chain seq x y z
N MET A 1 -16.98 11.13 5.64
CA MET A 1 -16.55 10.43 4.41
C MET A 1 -17.70 10.38 3.42
N LYS A 2 -17.44 10.65 2.17
CA LYS A 2 -18.48 10.72 1.13
C LYS A 2 -17.95 10.15 -0.19
N ILE A 3 -18.86 9.88 -1.12
CA ILE A 3 -18.52 9.45 -2.48
C ILE A 3 -17.63 10.49 -3.13
N GLY A 4 -16.55 10.03 -3.76
CA GLY A 4 -15.53 10.87 -4.37
C GLY A 4 -14.30 11.12 -3.51
N ASP A 5 -14.36 10.80 -2.21
CA ASP A 5 -13.21 10.95 -1.32
C ASP A 5 -12.13 9.93 -1.68
N ILE A 6 -10.87 10.37 -1.60
CA ILE A 6 -9.70 9.50 -1.80
C ILE A 6 -9.14 9.19 -0.42
N VAL A 7 -9.05 7.90 -0.09
CA VAL A 7 -8.60 7.45 1.23
C VAL A 7 -7.58 6.33 1.09
N PHE A 8 -6.71 6.21 2.08
CA PHE A 8 -5.75 5.13 2.19
C PHE A 8 -6.23 4.14 3.25
N TYR A 9 -6.31 2.88 2.86
CA TYR A 9 -6.70 1.78 3.75
C TYR A 9 -5.46 0.92 4.04
N PRO A 10 -4.96 0.89 5.29
CA PRO A 10 -3.79 0.10 5.65
C PRO A 10 -3.88 -1.35 5.17
N MET A 11 -2.81 -1.90 4.65
CA MET A 11 -2.68 -3.24 4.06
C MET A 11 -3.34 -3.41 2.69
N HIS A 12 -4.12 -2.43 2.22
CA HIS A 12 -4.85 -2.54 0.95
C HIS A 12 -4.45 -1.47 -0.05
N GLY A 13 -4.20 -0.26 0.40
CA GLY A 13 -3.77 0.84 -0.45
C GLY A 13 -4.79 1.97 -0.55
N ALA A 14 -4.50 2.92 -1.43
CA ALA A 14 -5.36 4.08 -1.66
C ALA A 14 -6.37 3.80 -2.76
N GLY A 15 -7.53 4.40 -2.61
CA GLY A 15 -8.60 4.30 -3.59
C GLY A 15 -9.59 5.43 -3.44
N ILE A 16 -10.58 5.43 -4.33
CA ILE A 16 -11.67 6.41 -4.32
C ILE A 16 -12.95 5.75 -3.84
N ILE A 17 -13.72 6.47 -3.02
CA ILE A 17 -15.04 6.01 -2.62
C ILE A 17 -15.96 6.15 -3.82
N ASP A 18 -16.35 5.03 -4.41
CA ASP A 18 -17.10 4.96 -5.66
C ASP A 18 -18.61 4.90 -5.45
N GLY A 19 -19.03 4.42 -4.28
CA GLY A 19 -20.46 4.28 -4.01
C GLY A 19 -20.73 3.74 -2.62
N ILE A 20 -22.02 3.51 -2.38
CA ILE A 20 -22.51 2.90 -1.14
C ILE A 20 -23.37 1.69 -1.56
N GLU A 21 -23.17 0.58 -0.90
CA GLU A 21 -23.94 -0.63 -1.13
C GLU A 21 -24.58 -1.10 0.16
N ASN A 22 -25.86 -1.45 0.09
CA ASN A 22 -26.62 -1.98 1.21
C ASN A 22 -26.83 -3.47 1.00
N THR A 23 -26.52 -4.27 2.01
CA THR A 23 -26.73 -5.72 1.99
C THR A 23 -27.52 -6.14 3.22
N GLU A 24 -28.27 -7.23 3.10
CA GLU A 24 -28.97 -7.84 4.21
C GLU A 24 -28.37 -9.21 4.49
N VAL A 25 -27.87 -9.40 5.74
CA VAL A 25 -27.31 -10.66 6.19
C VAL A 25 -28.03 -11.08 7.47
N ALA A 26 -28.66 -12.25 7.46
CA ALA A 26 -29.40 -12.80 8.62
C ALA A 26 -30.46 -11.83 9.16
N GLY A 27 -31.17 -11.13 8.28
CA GLY A 27 -32.22 -10.18 8.65
C GLY A 27 -31.69 -8.82 9.12
N ILE A 28 -30.37 -8.61 9.11
CA ILE A 28 -29.75 -7.34 9.51
C ILE A 28 -29.26 -6.62 8.26
N GLU A 29 -29.74 -5.39 8.06
CA GLU A 29 -29.28 -4.53 6.97
C GLU A 29 -27.99 -3.86 7.34
N LYS A 30 -26.98 -3.95 6.45
CA LYS A 30 -25.68 -3.31 6.62
C LYS A 30 -25.31 -2.51 5.39
N SER A 31 -24.67 -1.37 5.61
CA SER A 31 -24.23 -0.48 4.55
C SER A 31 -22.70 -0.47 4.49
N TYR A 32 -22.18 -0.38 3.26
CA TYR A 32 -20.75 -0.39 2.99
C TYR A 32 -20.42 0.73 2.02
N TYR A 33 -19.28 1.39 2.25
CA TYR A 33 -18.65 2.16 1.20
C TYR A 33 -17.91 1.23 0.26
N ILE A 34 -17.94 1.53 -1.03
CA ILE A 34 -17.19 0.79 -2.03
C ILE A 34 -15.91 1.60 -2.32
N LEU A 35 -14.77 1.03 -1.97
CA LEU A 35 -13.46 1.61 -2.24
C LEU A 35 -12.92 0.99 -3.53
N LYS A 36 -12.75 1.81 -4.56
CA LYS A 36 -12.22 1.37 -5.84
C LYS A 36 -10.73 1.69 -5.90
N LEU A 37 -9.89 0.66 -6.05
CA LEU A 37 -8.45 0.81 -6.17
C LEU A 37 -8.07 1.08 -7.63
N PRO A 38 -7.00 1.84 -7.88
CA PRO A 38 -6.61 2.20 -9.25
C PRO A 38 -5.91 1.08 -10.01
N ILE A 39 -5.61 -0.04 -9.33
CA ILE A 39 -4.90 -1.17 -9.93
C ILE A 39 -5.79 -2.40 -9.86
N GLY A 40 -5.86 -3.15 -10.98
CA GLY A 40 -6.50 -4.47 -11.02
C GLY A 40 -8.02 -4.47 -10.92
N ASN A 41 -8.68 -3.34 -11.07
CA ASN A 41 -10.15 -3.21 -10.94
C ASN A 41 -10.68 -3.75 -9.61
N LEU A 42 -9.87 -3.69 -8.57
CA LEU A 42 -10.27 -4.17 -7.26
C LEU A 42 -11.21 -3.20 -6.56
N LYS A 43 -12.26 -3.77 -5.98
CA LYS A 43 -13.19 -3.01 -5.15
C LYS A 43 -13.26 -3.67 -3.78
N LEU A 44 -13.20 -2.85 -2.74
CA LEU A 44 -13.28 -3.29 -1.36
C LEU A 44 -14.54 -2.72 -0.73
N MET A 45 -15.19 -3.52 0.10
CA MET A 45 -16.36 -3.10 0.86
C MET A 45 -15.93 -2.71 2.27
N LEU A 46 -16.19 -1.44 2.64
CA LEU A 46 -15.83 -0.90 3.94
C LEU A 46 -17.10 -0.75 4.78
N PRO A 47 -17.26 -1.52 5.88
CA PRO A 47 -18.44 -1.40 6.70
C PRO A 47 -18.54 -0.01 7.33
N ILE A 48 -19.65 0.69 7.05
CA ILE A 48 -19.84 2.08 7.50
C ILE A 48 -19.89 2.17 9.02
N ASP A 49 -20.50 1.19 9.69
CA ASP A 49 -20.62 1.14 11.14
C ASP A 49 -19.27 0.93 11.86
N ARG A 50 -18.24 0.48 11.14
CA ARG A 50 -16.89 0.26 11.68
C ARG A 50 -15.83 1.12 11.04
N ILE A 51 -16.24 2.14 10.31
CA ILE A 51 -15.31 2.95 9.51
C ILE A 51 -14.15 3.53 10.34
N ASP A 52 -14.42 3.96 11.56
CA ASP A 52 -13.40 4.54 12.46
C ASP A 52 -12.38 3.51 12.94
N GLN A 53 -12.71 2.23 12.86
CA GLN A 53 -11.83 1.14 13.31
C GLN A 53 -10.88 0.64 12.22
N LEU A 54 -11.11 1.04 10.97
CA LEU A 54 -10.32 0.56 9.83
C LEU A 54 -8.96 1.26 9.69
N GLY A 55 -8.75 2.35 10.40
CA GLY A 55 -7.49 3.10 10.33
C GLY A 55 -7.31 3.88 9.03
N LEU A 56 -8.41 4.24 8.36
CA LEU A 56 -8.34 5.00 7.11
C LEU A 56 -7.72 6.37 7.35
N ARG A 57 -6.94 6.82 6.38
CA ARG A 57 -6.35 8.16 6.39
C ARG A 57 -6.41 8.78 5.00
N ASP A 58 -6.19 10.09 4.94
CA ASP A 58 -6.03 10.76 3.66
C ASP A 58 -4.71 10.32 3.01
N VAL A 59 -4.63 10.42 1.68
CA VAL A 59 -3.37 10.22 0.98
C VAL A 59 -2.38 11.31 1.38
N ILE A 60 -1.09 11.01 1.27
CA ILE A 60 -0.04 11.98 1.58
C ILE A 60 -0.11 13.17 0.62
N ASP A 61 0.42 14.32 1.06
CA ASP A 61 0.58 15.45 0.15
C ASP A 61 1.91 15.37 -0.61
N LYS A 62 2.08 16.24 -1.60
CA LYS A 62 3.26 16.22 -2.45
C LYS A 62 4.56 16.51 -1.71
N THR A 63 4.51 17.19 -0.58
CA THR A 63 5.71 17.49 0.20
C THR A 63 6.36 16.21 0.76
N LYS A 64 5.56 15.18 1.01
CA LYS A 64 6.05 13.90 1.52
C LYS A 64 6.70 13.02 0.45
N LEU A 65 6.53 13.35 -0.83
CA LEU A 65 7.15 12.58 -1.93
C LEU A 65 8.66 12.54 -1.84
N GLU A 66 9.31 13.61 -1.38
CA GLU A 66 10.77 13.63 -1.22
C GLU A 66 11.24 12.61 -0.19
N GLU A 67 10.49 12.45 0.90
CA GLU A 67 10.79 11.43 1.91
C GLU A 67 10.62 10.03 1.35
N VAL A 68 9.56 9.79 0.56
CA VAL A 68 9.35 8.50 -0.12
C VAL A 68 10.52 8.21 -1.05
N GLU A 69 10.94 9.18 -1.86
CA GLU A 69 12.06 9.03 -2.77
C GLU A 69 13.36 8.72 -2.01
N THR A 70 13.61 9.40 -0.90
CA THR A 70 14.77 9.15 -0.04
C THR A 70 14.79 7.71 0.47
N VAL A 71 13.63 7.20 0.93
CA VAL A 71 13.52 5.81 1.39
C VAL A 71 13.80 4.84 0.25
N LEU A 72 13.26 5.09 -0.94
CA LEU A 72 13.48 4.23 -2.10
C LEU A 72 14.93 4.24 -2.59
N ARG A 73 15.65 5.33 -2.36
CA ARG A 73 17.08 5.44 -2.69
C ARG A 73 17.99 4.85 -1.62
N SER A 74 17.49 4.61 -0.43
CA SER A 74 18.28 4.14 0.70
C SER A 74 18.77 2.71 0.48
N LYS A 75 19.91 2.38 1.09
CA LYS A 75 20.41 1.00 1.08
C LYS A 75 19.47 0.10 1.85
N PRO A 76 19.33 -1.18 1.42
CA PRO A 76 18.46 -2.10 2.13
C PRO A 76 18.94 -2.31 3.56
N GLU A 77 17.99 -2.38 4.47
CA GLU A 77 18.23 -2.72 5.87
C GLU A 77 18.39 -4.24 5.99
N HIS A 78 19.36 -4.67 6.79
CA HIS A 78 19.51 -6.08 7.10
C HIS A 78 18.65 -6.43 8.29
N ALA A 79 17.58 -7.19 8.04
CA ALA A 79 16.73 -7.70 9.10
C ALA A 79 17.47 -8.77 9.91
N GLN A 80 17.39 -8.67 11.23
CA GLN A 80 18.00 -9.62 12.14
C GLN A 80 16.96 -10.58 12.71
N GLY A 81 17.44 -11.78 13.10
CA GLY A 81 16.60 -12.78 13.71
C GLY A 81 16.16 -13.89 12.76
N SER A 82 15.28 -14.75 13.25
CA SER A 82 14.74 -15.86 12.47
C SER A 82 13.87 -15.36 11.31
N TRP A 83 13.60 -16.26 10.36
CA TRP A 83 12.70 -15.95 9.26
C TRP A 83 11.33 -15.46 9.75
N ASN A 84 10.77 -16.12 10.77
CA ASN A 84 9.48 -15.74 11.34
C ASN A 84 9.51 -14.33 11.94
N LYS A 85 10.57 -13.97 12.64
CA LYS A 85 10.73 -12.62 13.21
C LYS A 85 10.85 -11.56 12.11
N ARG A 86 11.63 -11.85 11.08
CA ARG A 86 11.78 -10.93 9.94
C ARG A 86 10.47 -10.73 9.22
N PHE A 87 9.74 -11.81 8.96
CA PHE A 87 8.44 -11.77 8.29
C PHE A 87 7.43 -10.96 9.08
N GLN A 88 7.36 -11.19 10.41
CA GLN A 88 6.45 -10.45 11.29
C GLN A 88 6.80 -8.97 11.33
N ALA A 89 8.08 -8.61 11.36
CA ALA A 89 8.51 -7.22 11.34
C ALA A 89 8.07 -6.51 10.05
N ILE A 90 8.16 -7.20 8.92
CA ILE A 90 7.67 -6.67 7.63
C ILE A 90 6.16 -6.43 7.70
N LEU A 91 5.40 -7.40 8.18
CA LEU A 91 3.95 -7.27 8.32
C LEU A 91 3.58 -6.09 9.22
N ASP A 92 4.27 -5.93 10.34
CA ASP A 92 4.02 -4.83 11.28
C ASP A 92 4.25 -3.48 10.63
N ARG A 93 5.31 -3.34 9.82
CA ARG A 93 5.57 -2.11 9.08
C ARG A 93 4.46 -1.82 8.07
N MET A 94 3.99 -2.84 7.36
CA MET A 94 2.90 -2.66 6.38
C MET A 94 1.58 -2.30 7.06
N LYS A 95 1.31 -2.84 8.24
CA LYS A 95 0.09 -2.55 9.00
C LYS A 95 0.08 -1.15 9.62
N SER A 96 1.24 -0.51 9.76
CA SER A 96 1.34 0.82 10.36
C SER A 96 0.53 1.88 9.62
N GLY A 97 0.29 1.69 8.33
CA GLY A 97 -0.36 2.68 7.48
C GLY A 97 0.55 3.83 7.06
N ASP A 98 1.79 3.86 7.51
CA ASP A 98 2.77 4.87 7.12
C ASP A 98 3.37 4.50 5.76
N ILE A 99 3.24 5.40 4.79
CA ILE A 99 3.75 5.16 3.44
C ILE A 99 5.28 4.99 3.41
N LEU A 100 5.99 5.61 4.35
CA LEU A 100 7.44 5.44 4.44
C LEU A 100 7.82 4.02 4.84
N ASP A 101 7.04 3.42 5.74
CA ASP A 101 7.23 2.01 6.11
C ASP A 101 6.94 1.08 4.92
N VAL A 102 5.88 1.34 4.19
CA VAL A 102 5.52 0.57 2.99
C VAL A 102 6.62 0.70 1.92
N ALA A 103 7.11 1.92 1.71
CA ALA A 103 8.20 2.18 0.76
C ALA A 103 9.48 1.43 1.16
N ALA A 104 9.81 1.41 2.46
CA ALA A 104 10.97 0.68 2.97
C ALA A 104 10.84 -0.83 2.71
N VAL A 105 9.66 -1.40 2.96
CA VAL A 105 9.41 -2.82 2.68
C VAL A 105 9.57 -3.12 1.19
N ALA A 106 8.95 -2.30 0.33
CA ALA A 106 9.03 -2.47 -1.12
C ALA A 106 10.47 -2.39 -1.61
N SER A 107 11.23 -1.42 -1.12
CA SER A 107 12.63 -1.22 -1.49
C SER A 107 13.51 -2.39 -1.03
N ASN A 108 13.41 -2.77 0.25
CA ASN A 108 14.23 -3.83 0.82
C ASN A 108 14.00 -5.18 0.13
N LEU A 109 12.74 -5.56 -0.05
CA LEU A 109 12.40 -6.82 -0.69
C LEU A 109 12.76 -6.84 -2.18
N SER A 110 12.57 -5.72 -2.88
CA SER A 110 12.96 -5.61 -4.29
C SER A 110 14.46 -5.76 -4.49
N MET A 111 15.26 -5.17 -3.58
CA MET A 111 16.71 -5.30 -3.61
C MET A 111 17.16 -6.73 -3.32
N GLN A 112 16.55 -7.39 -2.35
CA GLN A 112 16.82 -8.79 -2.05
C GLN A 112 16.46 -9.70 -3.23
N TYR A 113 15.34 -9.45 -3.87
CA TYR A 113 14.87 -10.22 -5.02
C TYR A 113 15.87 -10.16 -6.19
N ARG A 114 16.53 -9.01 -6.38
CA ARG A 114 17.55 -8.84 -7.44
C ARG A 114 18.85 -9.57 -7.12
N SER A 115 19.25 -9.60 -5.84
CA SER A 115 20.54 -10.14 -5.44
C SER A 115 20.49 -11.63 -5.12
N ARG A 116 19.34 -12.15 -4.75
CA ARG A 116 19.16 -13.55 -4.39
C ARG A 116 17.69 -13.96 -4.48
N LYS A 117 17.44 -15.26 -4.39
CA LYS A 117 16.09 -15.79 -4.35
C LYS A 117 15.47 -15.50 -2.99
N ILE A 118 14.23 -15.00 -2.98
CA ILE A 118 13.44 -14.79 -1.77
C ILE A 118 12.34 -15.85 -1.69
N SER A 119 11.77 -16.05 -0.49
CA SER A 119 10.68 -16.99 -0.29
C SER A 119 9.40 -16.55 -1.01
N SER A 120 8.48 -17.49 -1.22
CA SER A 120 7.17 -17.17 -1.82
C SER A 120 6.38 -16.18 -0.98
N GLY A 121 6.48 -16.27 0.36
CA GLY A 121 5.85 -15.32 1.28
C GLY A 121 6.42 -13.91 1.14
N GLU A 122 7.74 -13.80 1.07
CA GLU A 122 8.42 -12.52 0.86
C GLU A 122 8.08 -11.92 -0.50
N LYS A 123 7.98 -12.75 -1.54
CA LYS A 123 7.57 -12.30 -2.87
C LYS A 123 6.17 -11.70 -2.85
N ARG A 124 5.23 -12.32 -2.13
CA ARG A 124 3.88 -11.78 -1.97
C ARG A 124 3.88 -10.42 -1.28
N LEU A 125 4.69 -10.28 -0.22
CA LEU A 125 4.80 -9.01 0.50
C LEU A 125 5.47 -7.94 -0.36
N MET A 126 6.46 -8.33 -1.17
CA MET A 126 7.08 -7.41 -2.13
C MET A 126 6.04 -6.88 -3.12
N ASP A 127 5.28 -7.78 -3.73
CA ASP A 127 4.26 -7.41 -4.71
C ASP A 127 3.16 -6.54 -4.07
N LEU A 128 2.71 -6.92 -2.88
CA LEU A 128 1.68 -6.19 -2.15
C LEU A 128 2.16 -4.78 -1.75
N SER A 129 3.36 -4.67 -1.18
CA SER A 129 3.90 -3.37 -0.78
C SER A 129 4.08 -2.44 -1.98
N ARG A 130 4.51 -2.97 -3.12
CA ARG A 130 4.63 -2.19 -4.35
C ARG A 130 3.25 -1.70 -4.83
N GLN A 131 2.24 -2.57 -4.82
CA GLN A 131 0.88 -2.20 -5.21
C GLN A 131 0.29 -1.11 -4.30
N ILE A 132 0.48 -1.25 -3.00
CA ILE A 132 0.01 -0.26 -2.02
C ILE A 132 0.67 1.09 -2.29
N LEU A 133 1.99 1.10 -2.44
CA LEU A 133 2.75 2.31 -2.73
C LEU A 133 2.29 2.97 -4.03
N ILE A 134 2.18 2.20 -5.10
CA ILE A 134 1.75 2.70 -6.40
C ILE A 134 0.34 3.28 -6.31
N SER A 135 -0.58 2.61 -5.61
CA SER A 135 -1.96 3.07 -5.49
C SER A 135 -2.07 4.47 -4.87
N GLU A 136 -1.26 4.76 -3.86
CA GLU A 136 -1.26 6.08 -3.25
C GLU A 136 -0.61 7.13 -4.15
N LEU A 137 0.52 6.79 -4.74
CA LEU A 137 1.26 7.75 -5.58
C LEU A 137 0.54 8.09 -6.88
N VAL A 138 -0.32 7.23 -7.38
CA VAL A 138 -1.21 7.55 -8.52
C VAL A 138 -2.01 8.82 -8.23
N TYR A 139 -2.59 8.92 -7.04
CA TYR A 139 -3.37 10.10 -6.65
C TYR A 139 -2.48 11.30 -6.32
N VAL A 140 -1.39 11.07 -5.62
CA VAL A 140 -0.48 12.15 -5.19
C VAL A 140 0.21 12.81 -6.40
N CYS A 141 0.67 12.00 -7.35
CA CYS A 141 1.39 12.48 -8.53
C CYS A 141 0.47 12.81 -9.71
N GLU A 142 -0.80 12.42 -9.63
CA GLU A 142 -1.76 12.56 -10.73
C GLU A 142 -1.26 11.90 -12.01
N LYS A 143 -0.75 10.68 -11.88
CA LYS A 143 -0.18 9.90 -12.98
C LYS A 143 -0.78 8.50 -13.03
N SER A 144 -0.59 7.82 -14.15
CA SER A 144 -1.06 6.44 -14.31
C SER A 144 -0.26 5.46 -13.46
N PRO A 145 -0.81 4.28 -13.15
CA PRO A 145 -0.05 3.24 -12.46
C PRO A 145 1.23 2.86 -13.18
N GLU A 146 1.24 2.84 -14.51
CA GLU A 146 2.42 2.54 -15.32
C GLU A 146 3.50 3.59 -15.17
N GLU A 147 3.13 4.87 -15.17
CA GLU A 147 4.07 5.98 -14.98
C GLU A 147 4.67 5.97 -13.58
N VAL A 148 3.86 5.72 -12.55
CA VAL A 148 4.32 5.62 -11.16
C VAL A 148 5.26 4.43 -11.00
N THR A 149 4.90 3.27 -11.56
CA THR A 149 5.74 2.07 -11.53
C THR A 149 7.11 2.35 -12.15
N GLY A 150 7.13 3.01 -13.31
CA GLY A 150 8.38 3.40 -13.98
C GLY A 150 9.22 4.33 -13.14
N TRP A 151 8.61 5.30 -12.45
CA TRP A 151 9.30 6.22 -11.56
C TRP A 151 9.97 5.48 -10.40
N ILE A 152 9.24 4.56 -9.74
CA ILE A 152 9.75 3.75 -8.64
C ILE A 152 10.93 2.88 -9.11
N ASP A 153 10.76 2.17 -10.21
CA ASP A 153 11.80 1.28 -10.75
C ASP A 153 13.05 2.06 -11.14
N ASN A 154 12.88 3.24 -11.72
CA ASN A 154 14.02 4.08 -12.09
C ASN A 154 14.81 4.54 -10.87
N ILE A 155 14.14 4.91 -9.78
CA ILE A 155 14.81 5.29 -8.53
C ILE A 155 15.54 4.10 -7.94
N MET A 156 14.90 2.93 -7.86
CA MET A 156 15.51 1.75 -7.26
C MET A 156 16.67 1.20 -8.09
N CYS A 157 16.63 1.34 -9.41
CA CYS A 157 17.75 0.94 -10.29
C CYS A 157 19.00 1.76 -10.11
N LYS A 158 18.89 3.01 -9.67
CA LYS A 158 20.04 3.89 -9.43
C LYS A 158 20.79 3.57 -8.13
N ASN A 159 20.27 2.66 -7.33
CA ASN A 159 20.83 2.28 -6.03
C ASN A 159 21.67 1.00 -6.06
N LYS A 160 22.28 0.71 -7.17
CA LYS A 160 23.18 -0.46 -7.29
C LYS A 160 24.50 -0.24 -6.61
#